data_32673f94ef7d8cc5775549a7a3c7de2f
#
_entry.id   32673f94ef7d8cc5775549a7a3c7de2f
#
_cell.length_a   1.000
_cell.length_b   1.000
_cell.length_c   1.000
_cell.angle_alpha   90.00
_cell.angle_beta   90.00
_cell.angle_gamma   90.00
#
_symmetry.space_group_name_H-M   'P 1'
#
loop_
_entity.id
_entity.type
_entity.pdbx_description
1 polymer ?
#
loop_
_entity_poly.entity_id
_entity_poly.type
_entity_poly.pdbx_seq_one_letter_code
_entity_poly.pdbx_strand_id
1 'polypeptide(L)'
;AKKNYLEQRRWGMYAFEPIEHIQDPTDEDRERSLREDSPFGRCVYRTDGDVADHQSVIIEFENGATASHDMITGTAQPGRHVHIWGTKGEIQGFMENGSFIIRHPDAREGCEYSEETVDVNVTMDGHGGGDLRLVEDFVRAVRGEERSISSTEILDSIYGHLIAYAADDAMMQRKVVEIEDLG
;
A
#
# COMPACT_ATOMS: atom_id res chain seq x y z
N ALA A 1 -15.67 -2.61 18.14
CA ALA A 1 -15.59 -3.98 17.61
C ALA A 1 -16.96 -4.44 17.06
N LYS A 2 -18.01 -4.60 17.88
CA LYS A 2 -19.31 -5.15 17.46
C LYS A 2 -19.87 -4.52 16.18
N LYS A 3 -19.96 -3.20 16.11
CA LYS A 3 -20.48 -2.49 14.92
C LYS A 3 -19.68 -2.83 13.65
N ASN A 4 -18.36 -2.78 13.72
CA ASN A 4 -17.52 -2.97 12.54
C ASN A 4 -17.47 -4.44 12.09
N TYR A 5 -17.27 -5.35 13.01
CA TYR A 5 -17.00 -6.75 12.68
C TYR A 5 -18.26 -7.62 12.63
N LEU A 6 -19.22 -7.42 13.50
CA LEU A 6 -20.46 -8.21 13.48
C LEU A 6 -21.53 -7.61 12.58
N GLU A 7 -21.84 -6.31 12.72
CA GLU A 7 -22.94 -5.68 11.99
C GLU A 7 -22.54 -5.34 10.54
N GLN A 8 -21.35 -4.74 10.34
CA GLN A 8 -20.86 -4.32 9.03
C GLN A 8 -20.01 -5.37 8.31
N ARG A 9 -19.64 -6.46 8.97
CA ARG A 9 -18.83 -7.57 8.41
C ARG A 9 -17.49 -7.13 7.81
N ARG A 10 -16.92 -6.02 8.28
CA ARG A 10 -15.63 -5.53 7.81
C ARG A 10 -14.50 -6.39 8.40
N TRP A 11 -13.48 -6.69 7.57
CA TRP A 11 -12.25 -7.37 8.00
C TRP A 11 -12.49 -8.70 8.73
N GLY A 12 -13.60 -9.38 8.42
CA GLY A 12 -14.04 -10.58 9.14
C GLY A 12 -13.02 -11.71 9.16
N MET A 13 -12.28 -11.89 8.06
CA MET A 13 -11.24 -12.92 7.95
C MET A 13 -10.13 -12.75 9.00
N TYR A 14 -9.76 -11.52 9.33
CA TYR A 14 -8.75 -11.26 10.38
C TYR A 14 -9.36 -11.25 11.77
N ALA A 15 -10.52 -10.60 11.93
CA ALA A 15 -11.16 -10.46 13.24
C ALA A 15 -11.62 -11.80 13.81
N PHE A 16 -11.92 -12.79 12.97
CA PHE A 16 -12.44 -14.10 13.36
C PHE A 16 -11.47 -15.25 13.08
N GLU A 17 -10.20 -14.96 12.80
CA GLU A 17 -9.14 -15.97 12.70
C GLU A 17 -9.14 -16.98 13.88
N PRO A 18 -9.31 -16.57 15.17
CA PRO A 18 -9.31 -17.53 16.26
C PRO A 18 -10.40 -18.61 16.20
N ILE A 19 -11.45 -18.37 15.41
CA ILE A 19 -12.57 -19.31 15.25
C ILE A 19 -12.71 -19.82 13.81
N GLU A 20 -11.67 -19.72 12.97
CA GLU A 20 -11.67 -20.21 11.59
C GLU A 20 -11.90 -21.75 11.51
N HIS A 21 -11.58 -22.45 12.57
CA HIS A 21 -11.79 -23.91 12.69
C HIS A 21 -13.26 -24.31 12.85
N ILE A 22 -14.15 -23.34 13.16
CA ILE A 22 -15.61 -23.58 13.29
C ILE A 22 -16.24 -23.47 11.90
N GLN A 23 -16.79 -24.57 11.43
CA GLN A 23 -17.58 -24.56 10.19
C GLN A 23 -18.90 -23.80 10.46
N ASP A 24 -19.17 -22.75 9.69
CA ASP A 24 -20.37 -21.90 9.82
C ASP A 24 -20.56 -21.28 11.22
N PRO A 25 -19.61 -20.46 11.72
CA PRO A 25 -19.70 -19.86 13.05
C PRO A 25 -20.92 -18.95 13.17
N THR A 26 -21.62 -19.05 14.28
CA THR A 26 -22.78 -18.20 14.61
C THR A 26 -22.34 -16.79 15.01
N ASP A 27 -23.28 -15.85 15.08
CA ASP A 27 -23.00 -14.50 15.61
C ASP A 27 -22.62 -14.52 17.09
N GLU A 28 -23.10 -15.49 17.84
CA GLU A 28 -22.73 -15.71 19.24
C GLU A 28 -21.26 -16.18 19.36
N ASP A 29 -20.83 -17.08 18.47
CA ASP A 29 -19.42 -17.53 18.42
C ASP A 29 -18.49 -16.38 18.07
N ARG A 30 -18.88 -15.55 17.10
CA ARG A 30 -18.13 -14.35 16.71
C ARG A 30 -18.08 -13.32 17.85
N GLU A 31 -19.20 -13.07 18.53
CA GLU A 31 -19.24 -12.13 19.66
C GLU A 31 -18.38 -12.63 20.81
N ARG A 32 -18.41 -13.94 21.10
CA ARG A 32 -17.55 -14.56 22.10
C ARG A 32 -16.07 -14.41 21.74
N SER A 33 -15.71 -14.74 20.50
CA SER A 33 -14.33 -14.59 20.03
C SER A 33 -13.81 -13.16 20.19
N LEU A 34 -14.61 -12.16 19.82
CA LEU A 34 -14.23 -10.75 20.01
C LEU A 34 -14.07 -10.35 21.48
N ARG A 35 -14.72 -11.05 22.41
CA ARG A 35 -14.62 -10.76 23.84
C ARG A 35 -13.42 -11.43 24.51
N GLU A 36 -13.07 -12.62 24.07
CA GLU A 36 -12.19 -13.53 24.79
C GLU A 36 -10.86 -13.75 24.06
N ASP A 37 -10.89 -13.98 22.76
CA ASP A 37 -9.76 -14.50 22.00
C ASP A 37 -9.16 -13.50 21.01
N SER A 38 -10.00 -12.75 20.31
CA SER A 38 -9.56 -11.89 19.21
C SER A 38 -9.02 -10.55 19.70
N PRO A 39 -7.81 -10.14 19.27
CA PRO A 39 -7.27 -8.82 19.57
C PRO A 39 -8.13 -7.69 19.00
N PHE A 40 -8.89 -7.94 17.94
CA PHE A 40 -9.82 -6.98 17.32
C PHE A 40 -11.04 -6.65 18.21
N GLY A 41 -11.25 -7.39 19.29
CA GLY A 41 -12.26 -7.07 20.31
C GLY A 41 -11.93 -5.83 21.12
N ARG A 42 -10.66 -5.43 21.19
CA ARG A 42 -10.22 -4.23 21.92
C ARG A 42 -10.65 -2.96 21.19
N CYS A 43 -10.81 -1.90 21.95
CA CYS A 43 -11.06 -0.59 21.36
C CYS A 43 -9.76 -0.03 20.79
N VAL A 44 -9.74 0.27 19.50
CA VAL A 44 -8.56 0.78 18.79
C VAL A 44 -7.98 2.08 19.44
N TYR A 45 -8.82 2.90 20.07
CA TYR A 45 -8.40 4.10 20.79
C TYR A 45 -7.90 3.84 22.22
N ARG A 46 -7.81 2.59 22.64
CA ARG A 46 -7.39 2.17 23.99
C ARG A 46 -6.44 0.98 23.93
N THR A 47 -5.73 0.84 22.85
CA THR A 47 -4.66 -0.14 22.68
C THR A 47 -3.32 0.53 22.95
N ASP A 48 -2.37 -0.25 23.41
CA ASP A 48 -0.97 0.16 23.67
C ASP A 48 -0.12 -0.05 22.40
N GLY A 49 -0.74 0.02 21.22
CA GLY A 49 -0.05 -0.17 19.95
C GLY A 49 1.01 0.91 19.72
N ASP A 50 2.18 0.50 19.30
CA ASP A 50 3.33 1.34 18.99
C ASP A 50 3.56 1.53 17.48
N VAL A 51 2.62 1.02 16.67
CA VAL A 51 2.64 1.20 15.21
C VAL A 51 1.91 2.48 14.81
N ALA A 52 2.40 3.16 13.79
CA ALA A 52 1.78 4.36 13.27
C ALA A 52 0.37 4.05 12.69
N ASP A 53 -0.63 4.81 13.07
CA ASP A 53 -1.98 4.78 12.50
C ASP A 53 -2.18 5.89 11.45
N HIS A 54 -1.31 6.88 11.44
CA HIS A 54 -1.17 7.90 10.41
C HIS A 54 0.27 8.42 10.41
N GLN A 55 0.78 8.72 9.23
CA GLN A 55 2.10 9.32 9.07
C GLN A 55 2.20 10.08 7.75
N SER A 56 3.08 11.07 7.71
CA SER A 56 3.50 11.78 6.51
C SER A 56 5.02 11.79 6.46
N VAL A 57 5.59 11.35 5.36
CA VAL A 57 7.04 11.28 5.13
C VAL A 57 7.38 12.07 3.87
N ILE A 58 8.40 12.90 3.95
CA ILE A 58 8.99 13.60 2.80
C ILE A 58 10.35 12.98 2.55
N ILE A 59 10.60 12.61 1.30
CA ILE A 59 11.85 11.97 0.86
C ILE A 59 12.46 12.87 -0.22
N GLU A 60 13.73 13.18 -0.06
CA GLU A 60 14.55 13.81 -1.09
C GLU A 60 15.54 12.78 -1.63
N PHE A 61 15.59 12.64 -2.95
CA PHE A 61 16.51 11.73 -3.62
C PHE A 61 17.77 12.47 -4.05
N GLU A 62 18.87 11.76 -4.18
CA GLU A 62 20.17 12.31 -4.60
C GLU A 62 20.11 13.11 -5.92
N ASN A 63 19.26 12.70 -6.84
CA ASN A 63 19.05 13.39 -8.12
C ASN A 63 18.17 14.66 -8.00
N GLY A 64 17.77 15.06 -6.79
CA GLY A 64 16.93 16.22 -6.52
C GLY A 64 15.42 15.98 -6.70
N ALA A 65 15.00 14.77 -7.03
CA ALA A 65 13.57 14.43 -6.99
C ALA A 65 13.07 14.39 -5.54
N THR A 66 11.79 14.67 -5.35
CA THR A 66 11.14 14.59 -4.04
C THR A 66 9.92 13.71 -4.09
N ALA A 67 9.62 13.01 -3.00
CA ALA A 67 8.38 12.26 -2.84
C ALA A 67 7.73 12.60 -1.49
N SER A 68 6.41 12.56 -1.45
CA SER A 68 5.65 12.51 -0.20
C SER A 68 4.88 11.19 -0.12
N HIS A 69 4.89 10.61 1.06
CA HIS A 69 4.12 9.41 1.36
C HIS A 69 3.24 9.69 2.57
N ASP A 70 1.94 9.65 2.36
CA ASP A 70 0.94 9.83 3.41
C ASP A 70 0.20 8.51 3.63
N MET A 71 0.20 8.01 4.85
CA MET A 71 -0.54 6.82 5.27
C MET A 71 -1.55 7.19 6.32
N ILE A 72 -2.79 6.77 6.13
CA ILE A 72 -3.90 6.98 7.07
C ILE A 72 -4.71 5.70 7.16
N THR A 73 -4.85 5.17 8.36
CA THR A 73 -5.66 3.98 8.62
C THR A 73 -7.13 4.33 8.88
N GLY A 74 -8.01 3.35 8.73
CA GLY A 74 -9.43 3.52 9.08
C GLY A 74 -10.25 4.38 8.12
N THR A 75 -9.77 4.60 6.89
CA THR A 75 -10.49 5.33 5.86
C THR A 75 -11.76 4.62 5.40
N ALA A 76 -12.74 5.38 4.89
CA ALA A 76 -13.98 4.81 4.37
C ALA A 76 -13.77 4.01 3.08
N GLN A 77 -12.86 4.47 2.23
CA GLN A 77 -12.42 3.79 1.02
C GLN A 77 -10.93 3.52 1.14
N PRO A 78 -10.53 2.29 1.47
CA PRO A 78 -9.12 1.92 1.49
C PRO A 78 -8.57 1.87 0.07
N GLY A 79 -7.32 2.30 -0.09
CA GLY A 79 -6.64 2.26 -1.37
C GLY A 79 -5.48 3.24 -1.46
N ARG A 80 -4.86 3.30 -2.63
CA ARG A 80 -3.63 4.04 -2.86
C ARG A 80 -3.81 5.04 -3.98
N HIS A 81 -3.71 6.32 -3.63
CA HIS A 81 -3.60 7.41 -4.60
C HIS A 81 -2.13 7.57 -5.00
N VAL A 82 -1.87 7.63 -6.28
CA VAL A 82 -0.55 7.88 -6.84
C VAL A 82 -0.63 9.09 -7.76
N HIS A 83 0.29 10.03 -7.59
CA HIS A 83 0.46 11.15 -8.48
C HIS A 83 1.96 11.40 -8.69
N ILE A 84 2.42 11.33 -9.92
CA ILE A 84 3.81 11.52 -10.31
C ILE A 84 3.87 12.67 -11.27
N TRP A 85 4.66 13.69 -10.95
CA TRP A 85 4.97 14.82 -11.85
C TRP A 85 6.37 14.66 -12.38
N GLY A 86 6.48 14.63 -13.70
CA GLY A 86 7.74 14.56 -14.41
C GLY A 86 7.90 15.74 -15.38
N THR A 87 9.09 15.88 -15.94
CA THR A 87 9.40 16.94 -16.90
C THR A 87 8.69 16.80 -18.25
N LYS A 88 8.13 15.62 -18.53
CA LYS A 88 7.43 15.32 -19.80
C LYS A 88 5.92 15.16 -19.65
N GLY A 89 5.41 15.20 -18.43
CA GLY A 89 4.00 14.99 -18.14
C GLY A 89 3.78 14.50 -16.72
N GLU A 90 2.56 14.12 -16.44
CA GLU A 90 2.16 13.59 -15.13
C GLU A 90 1.35 12.31 -15.26
N ILE A 91 1.40 11.49 -14.22
CA ILE A 91 0.61 10.27 -14.08
C ILE A 91 -0.20 10.37 -12.80
N GLN A 92 -1.49 10.14 -12.87
CA GLN A 92 -2.38 10.16 -11.72
C GLN A 92 -3.32 8.97 -11.73
N GLY A 93 -3.51 8.31 -10.58
CA GLY A 93 -4.46 7.22 -10.46
C GLY A 93 -4.78 6.84 -9.02
N PHE A 94 -5.86 6.07 -8.91
CA PHE A 94 -6.20 5.31 -7.71
C PHE A 94 -5.99 3.83 -8.05
N MET A 95 -4.98 3.21 -7.47
CA MET A 95 -4.50 1.89 -7.91
C MET A 95 -5.58 0.83 -7.95
N GLU A 96 -6.52 0.88 -7.01
CA GLU A 96 -7.61 -0.08 -6.88
C GLU A 96 -8.69 0.05 -7.99
N ASN A 97 -8.66 1.13 -8.79
CA ASN A 97 -9.54 1.28 -9.95
C ASN A 97 -9.04 0.55 -11.20
N GLY A 98 -7.79 0.09 -11.21
CA GLY A 98 -7.19 -0.59 -12.35
C GLY A 98 -6.97 0.29 -13.58
N SER A 99 -6.97 1.61 -13.40
CA SER A 99 -6.70 2.58 -14.46
C SER A 99 -5.96 3.78 -13.91
N PHE A 100 -5.23 4.47 -14.80
CA PHE A 100 -4.58 5.73 -14.50
C PHE A 100 -4.64 6.69 -15.69
N ILE A 101 -4.41 7.96 -15.42
CA ILE A 101 -4.43 9.03 -16.40
C ILE A 101 -3.00 9.51 -16.61
N ILE A 102 -2.62 9.68 -17.88
CA ILE A 102 -1.38 10.35 -18.28
C ILE A 102 -1.75 11.69 -18.88
N ARG A 103 -1.09 12.77 -18.45
CA ARG A 103 -1.22 14.09 -19.07
C ARG A 103 0.12 14.55 -19.58
N HIS A 104 0.11 15.04 -20.82
CA HIS A 104 1.28 15.65 -21.45
C HIS A 104 1.03 17.14 -21.74
N PRO A 105 1.99 18.03 -21.48
CA PRO A 105 1.89 19.41 -21.93
C PRO A 105 1.60 19.48 -23.42
N ASP A 106 0.68 20.33 -23.83
CA ASP A 106 0.29 20.50 -25.22
C ASP A 106 0.55 21.94 -25.67
N ALA A 107 1.48 22.11 -26.58
CA ALA A 107 1.90 23.44 -27.06
C ALA A 107 0.97 24.01 -28.14
N ARG A 108 -0.10 23.33 -28.53
CA ARG A 108 -1.08 23.85 -29.51
C ARG A 108 -1.87 25.00 -28.92
N GLU A 109 -2.15 26.00 -29.73
CA GLU A 109 -2.93 27.18 -29.31
C GLU A 109 -4.31 26.76 -28.74
N GLY A 110 -4.61 27.24 -27.56
CA GLY A 110 -5.86 26.92 -26.84
C GLY A 110 -5.87 25.56 -26.12
N CYS A 111 -4.75 24.84 -26.13
CA CYS A 111 -4.56 23.61 -25.36
C CYS A 111 -3.55 23.86 -24.24
N GLU A 112 -3.82 23.27 -23.08
CA GLU A 112 -2.86 23.27 -21.95
C GLU A 112 -2.17 21.93 -21.84
N TYR A 113 -2.93 20.86 -21.99
CA TYR A 113 -2.44 19.47 -21.96
C TYR A 113 -3.33 18.57 -22.82
N SER A 114 -2.79 17.43 -23.20
CA SER A 114 -3.54 16.28 -23.70
C SER A 114 -3.64 15.21 -22.61
N GLU A 115 -4.72 14.44 -22.62
CA GLU A 115 -5.00 13.43 -21.61
C GLU A 115 -5.24 12.07 -22.26
N GLU A 116 -4.69 11.02 -21.65
CA GLU A 116 -4.88 9.64 -22.04
C GLU A 116 -5.25 8.82 -20.80
N THR A 117 -6.27 7.98 -20.90
CA THR A 117 -6.61 7.00 -19.85
C THR A 117 -6.03 5.64 -20.24
N VAL A 118 -5.30 5.03 -19.33
CA VAL A 118 -4.68 3.71 -19.50
C VAL A 118 -5.33 2.72 -18.55
N ASP A 119 -5.93 1.66 -19.09
CA ASP A 119 -6.45 0.53 -18.31
C ASP A 119 -5.35 -0.51 -18.10
N VAL A 120 -5.14 -0.92 -16.87
CA VAL A 120 -4.10 -1.90 -16.49
C VAL A 120 -4.63 -3.31 -16.28
N ASN A 121 -5.91 -3.55 -16.59
CA ASN A 121 -6.56 -4.87 -16.51
C ASN A 121 -6.28 -5.59 -15.18
N VAL A 122 -6.55 -4.93 -14.06
CA VAL A 122 -6.41 -5.53 -12.73
C VAL A 122 -7.42 -6.67 -12.60
N THR A 123 -6.96 -7.85 -12.24
CA THR A 123 -7.84 -8.99 -11.96
C THR A 123 -8.41 -8.89 -10.56
N MET A 124 -9.54 -9.59 -10.30
CA MET A 124 -10.14 -9.65 -8.96
C MET A 124 -9.43 -10.65 -8.02
N ASP A 125 -8.37 -11.29 -8.50
CA ASP A 125 -7.55 -12.22 -7.74
C ASP A 125 -6.66 -11.49 -6.72
N GLY A 126 -6.00 -12.25 -5.83
CA GLY A 126 -5.15 -11.72 -4.77
C GLY A 126 -4.23 -10.57 -5.24
N HIS A 127 -4.32 -9.45 -4.55
CA HIS A 127 -3.59 -8.21 -4.86
C HIS A 127 -3.69 -7.74 -6.32
N GLY A 128 -4.88 -7.89 -6.94
CA GLY A 128 -5.09 -7.50 -8.33
C GLY A 128 -4.34 -8.37 -9.35
N GLY A 129 -4.07 -9.63 -9.02
CA GLY A 129 -3.26 -10.56 -9.81
C GLY A 129 -1.75 -10.39 -9.61
N GLY A 130 -1.32 -9.53 -8.67
CA GLY A 130 0.09 -9.29 -8.38
C GLY A 130 0.82 -10.53 -7.87
N ASP A 131 0.16 -11.33 -7.04
CA ASP A 131 0.75 -12.53 -6.45
C ASP A 131 1.16 -13.55 -7.53
N LEU A 132 0.30 -13.80 -8.50
CA LEU A 132 0.61 -14.70 -9.61
C LEU A 132 1.76 -14.17 -10.46
N ARG A 133 1.73 -12.88 -10.81
CA ARG A 133 2.79 -12.23 -11.61
C ARG A 133 4.15 -12.26 -10.89
N LEU A 134 4.15 -12.08 -9.56
CA LEU A 134 5.36 -12.21 -8.76
C LEU A 134 5.98 -13.61 -8.87
N VAL A 135 5.15 -14.65 -8.78
CA VAL A 135 5.61 -16.04 -8.93
C VAL A 135 6.10 -16.31 -10.36
N GLU A 136 5.40 -15.81 -11.38
CA GLU A 136 5.82 -15.93 -12.77
C GLU A 136 7.19 -15.27 -13.01
N ASP A 137 7.40 -14.07 -12.51
CA ASP A 137 8.67 -13.35 -12.62
C ASP A 137 9.81 -14.08 -11.89
N PHE A 138 9.53 -14.62 -10.72
CA PHE A 138 10.49 -15.46 -10.01
C PHE A 138 10.91 -16.68 -10.84
N VAL A 139 9.95 -17.39 -11.43
CA VAL A 139 10.23 -18.55 -12.29
C VAL A 139 11.04 -18.16 -13.52
N ARG A 140 10.72 -17.02 -14.18
CA ARG A 140 11.50 -16.48 -15.29
C ARG A 140 12.94 -16.18 -14.87
N ALA A 141 13.11 -15.51 -13.73
CA ALA A 141 14.43 -15.20 -13.18
C ALA A 141 15.28 -16.46 -12.97
N VAL A 142 14.68 -17.51 -12.37
CA VAL A 142 15.36 -18.80 -12.13
C VAL A 142 15.75 -19.49 -13.44
N ARG A 143 14.94 -19.34 -14.49
CA ARG A 143 15.21 -19.89 -15.83
C ARG A 143 16.21 -19.07 -16.65
N GLY A 144 16.63 -17.90 -16.17
CA GLY A 144 17.47 -16.98 -16.93
C GLY A 144 16.74 -16.28 -18.07
N GLU A 145 15.41 -16.20 -18.01
CA GLU A 145 14.56 -15.49 -18.97
C GLU A 145 14.46 -14.02 -18.60
N GLU A 146 13.96 -13.20 -19.53
CA GLU A 146 13.71 -11.78 -19.28
C GLU A 146 12.62 -11.59 -18.22
N ARG A 147 12.93 -10.79 -17.20
CA ARG A 147 12.02 -10.45 -16.11
C ARG A 147 11.17 -9.23 -16.48
N SER A 148 10.05 -9.05 -15.80
CA SER A 148 9.24 -7.85 -15.99
C SER A 148 9.95 -6.61 -15.41
N ILE A 149 9.49 -5.42 -15.82
CA ILE A 149 9.93 -4.14 -15.29
C ILE A 149 9.67 -3.98 -13.77
N SER A 150 8.78 -4.81 -13.23
CA SER A 150 8.44 -4.80 -11.79
C SER A 150 9.40 -5.61 -10.93
N SER A 151 10.29 -6.40 -11.54
CA SER A 151 11.30 -7.16 -10.81
C SER A 151 12.35 -6.22 -10.22
N THR A 152 12.53 -6.29 -8.90
CA THR A 152 13.53 -5.51 -8.17
C THR A 152 14.72 -6.38 -7.77
N GLU A 153 15.88 -5.77 -7.65
CA GLU A 153 17.05 -6.41 -7.06
C GLU A 153 16.97 -6.36 -5.53
N ILE A 154 17.74 -7.21 -4.87
CA ILE A 154 17.75 -7.28 -3.39
C ILE A 154 18.13 -5.94 -2.75
N LEU A 155 19.04 -5.19 -3.37
CA LEU A 155 19.44 -3.87 -2.88
C LEU A 155 18.29 -2.88 -2.90
N ASP A 156 17.49 -2.84 -3.97
CA ASP A 156 16.31 -1.97 -4.06
C ASP A 156 15.32 -2.27 -2.94
N SER A 157 15.14 -3.56 -2.63
CA SER A 157 14.29 -3.99 -1.52
C SER A 157 14.86 -3.54 -0.16
N ILE A 158 16.17 -3.63 0.02
CA ILE A 158 16.85 -3.15 1.24
C ILE A 158 16.66 -1.64 1.40
N TYR A 159 16.85 -0.85 0.34
CA TYR A 159 16.60 0.61 0.39
C TYR A 159 15.15 0.93 0.78
N GLY A 160 14.17 0.17 0.29
CA GLY A 160 12.77 0.32 0.73
C GLY A 160 12.59 0.17 2.24
N HIS A 161 13.30 -0.77 2.87
CA HIS A 161 13.28 -0.96 4.32
C HIS A 161 14.05 0.15 5.06
N LEU A 162 15.20 0.58 4.53
CA LEU A 162 15.99 1.68 5.11
C LEU A 162 15.20 2.99 5.13
N ILE A 163 14.42 3.28 4.09
CA ILE A 163 13.53 4.44 4.04
C ILE A 163 12.52 4.38 5.20
N ALA A 164 11.92 3.21 5.46
CA ALA A 164 10.96 3.06 6.55
C ALA A 164 11.62 3.27 7.94
N TYR A 165 12.80 2.70 8.17
CA TYR A 165 13.55 2.90 9.42
C TYR A 165 14.02 4.36 9.58
N ALA A 166 14.49 4.98 8.51
CA ALA A 166 14.91 6.39 8.54
C ALA A 166 13.72 7.31 8.82
N ALA A 167 12.53 6.99 8.33
CA ALA A 167 11.30 7.74 8.62
C ALA A 167 10.93 7.66 10.12
N ASP A 168 11.06 6.48 10.72
CA ASP A 168 10.85 6.28 12.16
C ASP A 168 11.88 7.06 12.99
N ASP A 169 13.13 6.95 12.65
CA ASP A 169 14.22 7.71 13.28
C ASP A 169 14.02 9.24 13.14
N ALA A 170 13.60 9.71 11.96
CA ALA A 170 13.33 11.12 11.72
C ALA A 170 12.20 11.63 12.63
N MET A 171 11.13 10.85 12.76
CA MET A 171 10.01 11.14 13.66
C MET A 171 10.46 11.19 15.12
N MET A 172 11.17 10.18 15.59
CA MET A 172 11.61 10.07 16.98
C MET A 172 12.61 11.16 17.36
N GLN A 173 13.54 11.47 16.45
CA GLN A 173 14.60 12.46 16.68
C GLN A 173 14.22 13.87 16.25
N ARG A 174 13.10 14.05 15.52
CA ARG A 174 12.60 15.31 14.96
C ARG A 174 13.65 16.02 14.11
N LYS A 175 14.29 15.26 13.23
CA LYS A 175 15.33 15.76 12.32
C LYS A 175 15.28 15.06 10.98
N VAL A 176 15.97 15.61 9.99
CA VAL A 176 16.25 14.91 8.74
C VAL A 176 17.27 13.79 9.03
N VAL A 177 17.03 12.62 8.45
CA VAL A 177 17.94 11.46 8.53
C VAL A 177 18.41 11.16 7.12
N GLU A 178 19.72 11.06 6.95
CA GLU A 178 20.34 10.64 5.70
C GLU A 178 20.45 9.12 5.67
N ILE A 179 20.20 8.54 4.50
CA ILE A 179 20.38 7.11 4.26
C ILE A 179 21.70 6.94 3.52
N GLU A 180 22.59 6.15 4.10
CA GLU A 180 23.88 5.85 3.51
C GLU A 180 23.72 5.01 2.24
N ASP A 181 24.52 5.31 1.22
CA ASP A 181 24.63 4.47 0.03
C ASP A 181 25.28 3.14 0.38
N LEU A 182 24.65 2.05 -0.03
CA LEU A 182 25.15 0.69 0.23
C LEU A 182 26.07 0.16 -0.88
N GLY A 183 26.29 0.96 -1.93
CA GLY A 183 27.21 0.64 -3.03
C GLY A 183 26.55 -0.07 -4.20
#